data_abb79d2e70d64b6f5d2d8895d0d1f0f9
#
_entry.id   abb79d2e70d64b6f5d2d8895d0d1f0f9
#
_cell.length_a   1.000
_cell.length_b   1.000
_cell.length_c   1.000
_cell.angle_alpha   90.00
_cell.angle_beta   90.00
_cell.angle_gamma   90.00
#
_symmetry.space_group_name_H-M   'P 1'
#
loop_
_entity.id
_entity.type
_entity.pdbx_description
1 polymer ?
#
loop_
_entity_poly.entity_id
_entity_poly.type
_entity_poly.pdbx_seq_one_letter_code
_entity_poly.pdbx_strand_id
1 'polypeptide(L)'
;MADKNLRFLVVDDFATMRRIVRNLLKDLEFVNVEEAEDGQDALARLRESTFDFVITDWNMPNMDGLELLSEIRKDPALSKLPVLMVTAEAKKENIIAAAQAGASGYVVKPFTAATLEEKLGKIFEKLGW
;
A
#
# COMPACT_ATOMS: atom_id res chain seq x y z
N MET A 1 -13.83 -13.57 -1.92
CA MET A 1 -14.00 -12.19 -1.47
C MET A 1 -13.15 -11.95 -0.24
N ALA A 2 -12.46 -10.84 -0.16
CA ALA A 2 -11.56 -10.55 0.96
C ALA A 2 -12.31 -10.30 2.26
N ASP A 3 -11.70 -10.73 3.37
CA ASP A 3 -12.22 -10.50 4.71
C ASP A 3 -12.20 -9.01 5.05
N LYS A 4 -13.32 -8.47 5.52
CA LYS A 4 -13.43 -7.05 5.89
C LYS A 4 -12.68 -6.70 7.17
N ASN A 5 -12.18 -7.69 7.90
CA ASN A 5 -11.35 -7.49 9.09
C ASN A 5 -9.85 -7.37 8.78
N LEU A 6 -9.46 -7.43 7.51
CA LEU A 6 -8.07 -7.23 7.10
C LEU A 6 -7.52 -5.91 7.65
N ARG A 7 -6.28 -5.96 8.13
CA ARG A 7 -5.60 -4.79 8.68
C ARG A 7 -4.73 -4.15 7.60
N PHE A 8 -5.02 -2.89 7.31
CA PHE A 8 -4.31 -2.09 6.31
C PHE A 8 -3.38 -1.09 6.99
N LEU A 9 -2.20 -0.91 6.42
CA LEU A 9 -1.32 0.20 6.76
C LEU A 9 -1.28 1.15 5.57
N VAL A 10 -1.65 2.40 5.78
CA VAL A 10 -1.63 3.46 4.77
C VAL A 10 -0.45 4.36 5.04
N VAL A 11 0.45 4.48 4.06
CA VAL A 11 1.72 5.20 4.20
C VAL A 11 1.76 6.36 3.21
N ASP A 12 1.87 7.57 3.74
CA ASP A 12 1.98 8.80 2.94
C ASP A 12 2.47 9.89 3.88
N ASP A 13 3.38 10.75 3.42
CA ASP A 13 3.87 11.87 4.23
C ASP A 13 2.84 13.00 4.37
N PHE A 14 1.77 12.95 3.60
CA PHE A 14 0.72 13.95 3.58
C PHE A 14 -0.52 13.45 4.32
N ALA A 15 -0.80 14.03 5.50
CA ALA A 15 -1.89 13.59 6.37
C ALA A 15 -3.26 13.62 5.68
N THR A 16 -3.51 14.62 4.84
CA THR A 16 -4.76 14.73 4.10
C THR A 16 -4.94 13.55 3.15
N MET A 17 -3.87 13.12 2.49
CA MET A 17 -3.93 11.97 1.57
C MET A 17 -4.18 10.67 2.33
N ARG A 18 -3.54 10.50 3.49
CA ARG A 18 -3.80 9.31 4.33
C ARG A 18 -5.28 9.24 4.72
N ARG A 19 -5.88 10.39 5.07
CA ARG A 19 -7.30 10.46 5.41
C ARG A 19 -8.19 10.10 4.23
N ILE A 20 -7.85 10.58 3.03
CA ILE A 20 -8.59 10.27 1.81
C ILE A 20 -8.59 8.76 1.55
N VAL A 21 -7.42 8.13 1.60
CA VAL A 21 -7.30 6.68 1.36
C VAL A 21 -8.06 5.90 2.44
N ARG A 22 -7.92 6.31 3.70
CA ARG A 22 -8.64 5.68 4.82
C ARG A 22 -10.15 5.76 4.61
N ASN A 23 -10.67 6.90 4.17
CA ASN A 23 -12.09 7.08 3.91
C ASN A 23 -12.56 6.22 2.73
N LEU A 24 -11.75 6.09 1.68
CA LEU A 24 -12.06 5.21 0.55
C LEU A 24 -12.13 3.75 0.99
N LEU A 25 -11.20 3.31 1.83
CA LEU A 25 -11.22 1.95 2.39
C LEU A 25 -12.46 1.74 3.26
N LYS A 26 -12.83 2.74 4.05
CA LYS A 26 -14.05 2.68 4.88
C LYS A 26 -15.30 2.52 4.01
N ASP A 27 -15.37 3.23 2.87
CA ASP A 27 -16.47 3.11 1.93
C ASP A 27 -16.55 1.70 1.34
N LEU A 28 -15.43 0.99 1.26
CA LEU A 28 -15.36 -0.41 0.83
C LEU A 28 -15.53 -1.38 2.01
N GLU A 29 -15.86 -0.85 3.20
CA GLU A 29 -16.10 -1.60 4.43
C GLU A 29 -14.84 -2.16 5.10
N PHE A 30 -13.66 -1.65 4.75
CA PHE A 30 -12.42 -1.96 5.45
C PHE A 30 -12.17 -0.88 6.50
N VAL A 31 -12.30 -1.24 7.78
CA VAL A 31 -12.24 -0.27 8.89
C VAL A 31 -10.99 -0.40 9.76
N ASN A 32 -10.23 -1.48 9.61
CA ASN A 32 -9.02 -1.70 10.40
C ASN A 32 -7.82 -1.08 9.66
N VAL A 33 -7.68 0.23 9.76
CA VAL A 33 -6.68 0.99 9.03
C VAL A 33 -5.82 1.77 10.01
N GLU A 34 -4.49 1.60 9.91
CA GLU A 34 -3.51 2.43 10.61
C GLU A 34 -2.71 3.24 9.60
N GLU A 35 -2.05 4.29 10.07
CA GLU A 35 -1.33 5.23 9.22
C GLU A 35 0.12 5.33 9.61
N ALA A 36 0.99 5.57 8.61
CA ALA A 36 2.40 5.87 8.81
C ALA A 36 2.77 7.06 7.93
N GLU A 37 3.73 7.87 8.38
CA GLU A 37 4.06 9.12 7.70
C GLU A 37 5.23 9.01 6.71
N ASP A 38 5.99 7.92 6.75
CA ASP A 38 7.06 7.62 5.79
C ASP A 38 7.41 6.13 5.84
N GLY A 39 8.38 5.73 5.00
CA GLY A 39 8.78 4.34 4.93
C GLY A 39 9.41 3.81 6.21
N GLN A 40 10.17 4.63 6.94
CA GLN A 40 10.80 4.21 8.19
C GLN A 40 9.75 3.96 9.28
N ASP A 41 8.78 4.87 9.42
CA ASP A 41 7.67 4.73 10.35
C ASP A 41 6.84 3.48 10.00
N ALA A 42 6.57 3.29 8.70
CA ALA A 42 5.83 2.12 8.23
C ALA A 42 6.56 0.82 8.59
N LEU A 43 7.85 0.75 8.33
CA LEU A 43 8.63 -0.46 8.60
C LEU A 43 8.66 -0.78 10.09
N ALA A 44 8.79 0.23 10.95
CA ALA A 44 8.74 0.06 12.40
C ALA A 44 7.38 -0.52 12.83
N ARG A 45 6.28 0.00 12.29
CA ARG A 45 4.93 -0.49 12.59
C ARG A 45 4.72 -1.92 12.13
N LEU A 46 5.22 -2.25 10.94
CA LEU A 46 5.12 -3.60 10.38
C LEU A 46 5.88 -4.64 11.21
N ARG A 47 6.94 -4.22 11.89
CA ARG A 47 7.72 -5.10 12.78
C ARG A 47 7.12 -5.25 14.17
N GLU A 48 6.29 -4.29 14.59
CA GLU A 48 5.63 -4.30 15.90
C GLU A 48 4.30 -5.03 15.90
N SER A 49 3.57 -4.99 14.79
CA SER A 49 2.21 -5.53 14.68
C SER A 49 2.03 -6.28 13.37
N THR A 50 1.04 -7.16 13.32
CA THR A 50 0.70 -7.89 12.11
C THR A 50 -0.25 -7.06 11.25
N PHE A 51 0.11 -6.87 9.98
CA PHE A 51 -0.72 -6.24 8.97
C PHE A 51 -0.94 -7.20 7.81
N ASP A 52 -2.05 -7.00 7.09
CA ASP A 52 -2.43 -7.88 5.98
C ASP A 52 -2.17 -7.23 4.62
N PHE A 53 -2.07 -5.90 4.58
CA PHE A 53 -1.96 -5.16 3.32
C PHE A 53 -1.33 -3.79 3.56
N VAL A 54 -0.47 -3.35 2.65
CA VAL A 54 0.16 -2.01 2.70
C VAL A 54 -0.26 -1.24 1.45
N ILE A 55 -0.72 -0.01 1.66
CA ILE A 55 -0.95 0.96 0.59
C ILE A 55 0.03 2.11 0.84
N THR A 56 0.99 2.32 -0.04
CA THR A 56 2.04 3.31 0.18
C THR A 56 2.19 4.27 -0.99
N ASP A 57 2.39 5.55 -0.67
CA ASP A 57 2.87 6.53 -1.63
C ASP A 57 4.31 6.20 -2.01
N TRP A 58 4.76 6.69 -3.16
CA TRP A 58 6.15 6.53 -3.61
C TRP A 58 7.05 7.61 -3.03
N ASN A 59 6.70 8.89 -3.23
CA ASN A 59 7.55 10.01 -2.85
C ASN A 59 7.33 10.43 -1.41
N MET A 60 8.27 10.06 -0.55
CA MET A 60 8.22 10.37 0.89
C MET A 60 9.64 10.66 1.38
N PRO A 61 9.79 11.49 2.44
CA PRO A 61 11.11 11.73 3.02
C PRO A 61 11.60 10.49 3.80
N ASN A 62 12.87 10.48 4.15
CA ASN A 62 13.55 9.46 4.96
C ASN A 62 13.67 8.11 4.26
N MET A 63 12.55 7.48 3.93
CA MET A 63 12.49 6.25 3.15
C MET A 63 11.28 6.34 2.23
N ASP A 64 11.49 6.28 0.92
CA ASP A 64 10.39 6.34 -0.04
C ASP A 64 9.68 4.99 -0.19
N GLY A 65 8.61 4.98 -0.99
CA GLY A 65 7.78 3.79 -1.15
C GLY A 65 8.50 2.62 -1.83
N LEU A 66 9.40 2.91 -2.76
CA LEU A 66 10.18 1.86 -3.44
C LEU A 66 11.18 1.22 -2.48
N GLU A 67 11.85 2.03 -1.67
CA GLU A 67 12.76 1.54 -0.63
C GLU A 67 12.01 0.72 0.41
N LEU A 68 10.84 1.20 0.84
CA LEU A 68 9.98 0.46 1.77
C LEU A 68 9.60 -0.90 1.19
N LEU A 69 9.18 -0.94 -0.06
CA LEU A 69 8.83 -2.19 -0.75
C LEU A 69 10.01 -3.15 -0.77
N SER A 70 11.20 -2.65 -1.09
CA SER A 70 12.43 -3.46 -1.11
C SER A 70 12.73 -4.04 0.26
N GLU A 71 12.59 -3.24 1.32
CA GLU A 71 12.81 -3.72 2.69
C GLU A 71 11.79 -4.77 3.10
N ILE A 72 10.53 -4.59 2.72
CA ILE A 72 9.47 -5.57 2.98
C ILE A 72 9.82 -6.91 2.31
N ARG A 73 10.25 -6.88 1.05
CA ARG A 73 10.56 -8.11 0.29
C ARG A 73 11.81 -8.82 0.80
N LYS A 74 12.75 -8.10 1.41
CA LYS A 74 13.96 -8.68 2.01
C LYS A 74 13.72 -9.28 3.39
N ASP A 75 12.71 -8.83 4.11
CA ASP A 75 12.42 -9.31 5.46
C ASP A 75 11.62 -10.62 5.37
N PRO A 76 12.15 -11.75 5.88
CA PRO A 76 11.46 -13.04 5.79
C PRO A 76 10.06 -13.03 6.42
N ALA A 77 9.85 -12.23 7.45
CA ALA A 77 8.55 -12.13 8.12
C ALA A 77 7.53 -11.33 7.31
N LEU A 78 8.00 -10.45 6.40
CA LEU A 78 7.16 -9.52 5.64
C LEU A 78 7.18 -9.80 4.12
N SER A 79 7.99 -10.72 3.66
CA SER A 79 8.31 -10.88 2.24
C SER A 79 7.11 -11.13 1.32
N LYS A 80 6.01 -11.65 1.85
CA LYS A 80 4.80 -11.95 1.09
C LYS A 80 3.67 -10.95 1.30
N LEU A 81 3.91 -9.90 2.09
CA LEU A 81 2.91 -8.89 2.39
C LEU A 81 2.50 -8.16 1.11
N PRO A 82 1.20 -8.11 0.77
CA PRO A 82 0.76 -7.36 -0.41
C PRO A 82 1.02 -5.87 -0.25
N VAL A 83 1.55 -5.24 -1.29
CA VAL A 83 1.86 -3.81 -1.31
C VAL A 83 1.27 -3.18 -2.57
N LEU A 84 0.36 -2.23 -2.40
CA LEU A 84 -0.17 -1.41 -3.48
C LEU A 84 0.59 -0.09 -3.49
N MET A 85 1.26 0.21 -4.59
CA MET A 85 1.98 1.46 -4.76
C MET A 85 1.05 2.53 -5.31
N VAL A 86 1.01 3.69 -4.66
CA VAL A 86 0.21 4.85 -5.07
C VAL A 86 1.15 5.99 -5.42
N THR A 87 0.98 6.61 -6.57
CA THR A 87 1.90 7.67 -7.00
C THR A 87 1.24 8.66 -7.96
N ALA A 88 1.79 9.87 -8.01
CA ALA A 88 1.43 10.86 -9.03
C ALA A 88 2.14 10.60 -10.37
N GLU A 89 3.12 9.69 -10.38
CA GLU A 89 3.94 9.38 -11.56
C GLU A 89 3.35 8.24 -12.38
N ALA A 90 2.99 8.52 -13.64
CA ALA A 90 2.43 7.53 -14.56
C ALA A 90 3.47 7.03 -15.57
N LYS A 91 4.75 7.30 -15.36
CA LYS A 91 5.81 6.92 -16.29
C LYS A 91 6.00 5.40 -16.33
N LYS A 92 6.13 4.88 -17.53
CA LYS A 92 6.29 3.44 -17.76
C LYS A 92 7.47 2.85 -16.99
N GLU A 93 8.60 3.54 -16.97
CA GLU A 93 9.81 3.08 -16.24
C GLU A 93 9.57 2.99 -14.74
N ASN A 94 8.73 3.84 -14.17
CA ASN A 94 8.39 3.79 -12.75
C ASN A 94 7.47 2.61 -12.44
N ILE A 95 6.51 2.35 -13.32
CA ILE A 95 5.62 1.19 -13.19
C ILE A 95 6.42 -0.11 -13.26
N ILE A 96 7.37 -0.17 -14.19
CA ILE A 96 8.26 -1.34 -14.36
C ILE A 96 9.14 -1.51 -13.12
N ALA A 97 9.73 -0.43 -12.60
CA ALA A 97 10.57 -0.47 -11.41
C ALA A 97 9.80 -1.01 -10.19
N ALA A 98 8.56 -0.54 -10.00
CA ALA A 98 7.72 -1.04 -8.92
C ALA A 98 7.42 -2.53 -9.07
N ALA A 99 7.08 -2.97 -10.28
CA ALA A 99 6.80 -4.37 -10.56
C ALA A 99 8.03 -5.24 -10.32
N GLN A 100 9.21 -4.81 -10.75
CA GLN A 100 10.47 -5.52 -10.54
C GLN A 100 10.85 -5.61 -9.06
N ALA A 101 10.50 -4.58 -8.28
CA ALA A 101 10.74 -4.59 -6.84
C ALA A 101 9.72 -5.45 -6.09
N GLY A 102 8.69 -5.95 -6.75
CA GLY A 102 7.71 -6.85 -6.17
C GLY A 102 6.42 -6.21 -5.69
N ALA A 103 6.04 -5.05 -6.28
CA ALA A 103 4.75 -4.44 -5.97
C ALA A 103 3.61 -5.37 -6.41
N SER A 104 2.59 -5.47 -5.56
CA SER A 104 1.40 -6.27 -5.87
C SER A 104 0.47 -5.56 -6.85
N GLY A 105 0.53 -4.24 -6.87
CA GLY A 105 -0.24 -3.41 -7.79
C GLY A 105 0.27 -1.97 -7.80
N TYR A 106 -0.30 -1.17 -8.69
CA TYR A 106 0.12 0.20 -8.92
C TYR A 106 -1.11 1.05 -9.29
N VAL A 107 -1.26 2.20 -8.68
CA VAL A 107 -2.35 3.11 -8.99
C VAL A 107 -1.84 4.55 -9.04
N VAL A 108 -2.35 5.34 -10.01
CA VAL A 108 -1.92 6.73 -10.23
C VAL A 108 -2.93 7.69 -9.61
N LYS A 109 -2.42 8.69 -8.89
CA LYS A 109 -3.22 9.78 -8.31
C LYS A 109 -3.62 10.78 -9.39
N PRO A 110 -4.81 11.40 -9.31
CA PRO A 110 -5.88 11.08 -8.37
C PRO A 110 -6.66 9.84 -8.81
N PHE A 111 -7.25 9.14 -7.87
CA PHE A 111 -8.05 7.95 -8.17
C PHE A 111 -9.36 7.99 -7.37
N THR A 112 -10.34 7.22 -7.85
CA THR A 112 -11.66 7.11 -7.21
C THR A 112 -11.77 5.85 -6.36
N ALA A 113 -12.83 5.76 -5.56
CA ALA A 113 -13.14 4.54 -4.83
C ALA A 113 -13.28 3.33 -5.77
N ALA A 114 -13.90 3.54 -6.94
CA ALA A 114 -14.07 2.47 -7.93
C ALA A 114 -12.72 1.95 -8.45
N THR A 115 -11.76 2.87 -8.73
CA THR A 115 -10.42 2.48 -9.17
C THR A 115 -9.68 1.73 -8.08
N LEU A 116 -9.76 2.21 -6.85
CA LEU A 116 -9.12 1.54 -5.71
C LEU A 116 -9.71 0.14 -5.51
N GLU A 117 -11.04 0.01 -5.55
CA GLU A 117 -11.72 -1.27 -5.44
C GLU A 117 -11.27 -2.25 -6.52
N GLU A 118 -11.16 -1.79 -7.76
CA GLU A 118 -10.70 -2.61 -8.88
C GLU A 118 -9.28 -3.13 -8.64
N LYS A 119 -8.37 -2.24 -8.22
CA LYS A 119 -6.97 -2.63 -7.95
C LYS A 119 -6.86 -3.61 -6.79
N LEU A 120 -7.57 -3.35 -5.71
CA LEU A 120 -7.61 -4.26 -4.56
C LEU A 120 -8.20 -5.62 -4.97
N GLY A 121 -9.29 -5.62 -5.74
CA GLY A 121 -9.93 -6.84 -6.20
C GLY A 121 -9.01 -7.73 -7.01
N LYS A 122 -8.21 -7.15 -7.90
CA LYS A 122 -7.23 -7.90 -8.70
C LYS A 122 -6.15 -8.52 -7.83
N ILE A 123 -5.68 -7.79 -6.82
CA ILE A 123 -4.67 -8.29 -5.89
C ILE A 123 -5.25 -9.42 -5.04
N PHE A 124 -6.45 -9.24 -4.50
CA PHE A 124 -7.13 -10.26 -3.69
C PHE A 124 -7.36 -11.53 -4.49
N GLU A 125 -7.76 -11.39 -5.75
CA GLU A 125 -7.99 -12.54 -6.63
C GLU A 125 -6.71 -13.36 -6.82
N LYS A 126 -5.58 -12.71 -7.04
CA LYS A 126 -4.28 -13.38 -7.17
C LYS A 126 -3.85 -14.08 -5.89
N LEU A 127 -4.26 -13.56 -4.73
CA LEU A 127 -3.92 -14.12 -3.43
C LEU A 127 -4.89 -15.22 -2.99
N GLY A 128 -5.98 -15.40 -3.72
CA GLY A 128 -7.01 -16.35 -3.33
C GLY A 128 -7.87 -15.87 -2.15
N TRP A 129 -7.97 -14.57 -2.01
CA TRP A 129 -8.73 -13.95 -0.91
C TRP A 129 -10.20 -13.66 -1.27
#